data_34c8fa387b9369d833cd5c8b70a549fc
#
_entry.id   34c8fa387b9369d833cd5c8b70a549fc
#
_cell.length_a   1.000
_cell.length_b   1.000
_cell.length_c   1.000
_cell.angle_alpha   90.00
_cell.angle_beta   90.00
_cell.angle_gamma   90.00
#
_symmetry.space_group_name_H-M   'P 1'
#
loop_
_entity.id
_entity.type
_entity.pdbx_description
1 polymer ?
#
loop_
_entity_poly.entity_id
_entity_poly.type
_entity_poly.pdbx_seq_one_letter_code
_entity_poly.pdbx_strand_id
1 'polypeptide(L)'
;MRFLKLLIFVMLIAGAVAGSLWWFKKPPEVQTVMPTTGRAAEVVYATAVVEPVRWAKVTSIIRERIVSLCGCEGDQVQKGDQLAELDSGDARATLAELEARQELAQSDKERALQLLERRVVSQQVYDKAQNELIRINAITAAQKERLRDYVIVAPMDGMVLRADGSVGEV
;
A
#
# COMPACT_ATOMS: atom_id res chain seq x y z
N MET A 1 90.85 41.87 53.88
CA MET A 1 89.46 42.30 53.43
C MET A 1 88.99 41.73 52.13
N ARG A 2 89.88 41.41 51.17
CA ARG A 2 89.43 40.82 49.87
C ARG A 2 88.91 39.38 49.94
N PHE A 3 89.51 38.53 50.80
CA PHE A 3 89.12 37.15 50.98
C PHE A 3 87.74 36.99 51.60
N LEU A 4 87.36 37.85 52.56
CA LEU A 4 86.06 37.81 53.22
C LEU A 4 84.90 38.16 52.22
N LYS A 5 85.14 39.10 51.29
CA LYS A 5 84.14 39.46 50.24
C LYS A 5 83.95 38.31 49.24
N LEU A 6 84.98 37.56 48.92
CA LEU A 6 84.97 36.47 47.99
C LEU A 6 84.15 35.30 48.62
N LEU A 7 84.34 35.06 49.93
CA LEU A 7 83.64 34.02 50.68
C LEU A 7 82.14 34.29 50.77
N ILE A 8 81.71 35.52 50.98
CA ILE A 8 80.32 35.97 51.02
C ILE A 8 79.66 35.80 49.65
N PHE A 9 80.44 36.15 48.57
CA PHE A 9 79.90 36.03 47.18
C PHE A 9 79.65 34.56 46.77
N VAL A 10 80.54 33.66 47.13
CA VAL A 10 80.40 32.24 46.90
C VAL A 10 79.21 31.66 47.66
N MET A 11 79.04 32.11 48.93
CA MET A 11 77.90 31.68 49.75
C MET A 11 76.56 32.16 49.19
N LEU A 12 76.45 33.33 48.62
CA LEU A 12 75.26 33.87 47.95
C LEU A 12 74.95 33.09 46.67
N ILE A 13 75.94 32.75 45.88
CA ILE A 13 75.74 31.93 44.68
C ILE A 13 75.26 30.51 45.04
N ALA A 14 75.89 29.90 46.04
CA ALA A 14 75.46 28.58 46.50
C ALA A 14 74.01 28.55 47.02
N GLY A 15 73.62 29.64 47.77
CA GLY A 15 72.23 29.82 48.22
C GLY A 15 71.24 30.02 47.09
N ALA A 16 71.62 30.80 46.05
CA ALA A 16 70.78 31.01 44.90
C ALA A 16 70.60 29.73 44.07
N VAL A 17 71.63 28.93 43.88
CA VAL A 17 71.54 27.61 43.18
C VAL A 17 70.73 26.60 43.97
N ALA A 18 70.92 26.55 45.30
CA ALA A 18 70.16 25.64 46.15
C ALA A 18 68.66 26.03 46.17
N GLY A 19 68.31 27.30 46.21
CA GLY A 19 66.95 27.82 46.15
C GLY A 19 66.26 27.50 44.78
N SER A 20 67.01 27.67 43.72
CA SER A 20 66.56 27.36 42.37
C SER A 20 66.28 25.89 42.20
N LEU A 21 67.14 25.01 42.65
CA LEU A 21 66.97 23.59 42.59
C LEU A 21 65.79 23.08 43.44
N TRP A 22 65.49 23.72 44.57
CA TRP A 22 64.37 23.43 45.43
C TRP A 22 63.07 23.88 44.82
N TRP A 23 63.03 25.00 44.09
CA TRP A 23 61.83 25.46 43.38
C TRP A 23 61.49 24.60 42.22
N PHE A 24 62.45 24.09 41.44
CA PHE A 24 62.18 23.16 40.32
C PHE A 24 61.85 21.74 40.74
N LYS A 25 62.07 21.37 41.97
CA LYS A 25 61.70 19.99 42.49
C LYS A 25 60.31 19.92 43.10
N LYS A 26 59.49 21.00 43.08
CA LYS A 26 58.11 20.89 43.54
C LYS A 26 57.32 20.06 42.55
N PRO A 27 56.77 18.88 42.94
CA PRO A 27 55.96 18.09 42.06
C PRO A 27 54.67 18.87 41.70
N PRO A 28 54.20 18.81 40.44
CA PRO A 28 52.95 19.45 40.08
C PRO A 28 51.79 18.80 40.85
N GLU A 29 50.89 19.60 41.39
CA GLU A 29 49.64 19.12 41.98
C GLU A 29 48.77 18.59 40.84
N VAL A 30 48.57 17.29 40.83
CA VAL A 30 47.66 16.63 39.86
C VAL A 30 46.35 16.29 40.59
N GLN A 31 45.26 16.69 39.99
CA GLN A 31 43.95 16.25 40.45
C GLN A 31 43.75 14.77 40.05
N THR A 32 43.61 13.90 41.01
CA THR A 32 43.29 12.53 40.80
C THR A 32 41.80 12.30 40.98
N VAL A 33 41.16 11.66 40.01
CA VAL A 33 39.77 11.25 40.09
C VAL A 33 39.73 9.76 40.33
N MET A 34 39.02 9.34 41.37
CA MET A 34 38.81 7.92 41.59
C MET A 34 37.85 7.38 40.52
N PRO A 35 38.19 6.29 39.80
CA PRO A 35 37.28 5.66 38.89
C PRO A 35 36.10 5.08 39.66
N THR A 36 34.89 5.41 39.21
CA THR A 36 33.67 4.81 39.74
C THR A 36 33.20 3.73 38.76
N THR A 37 32.87 2.57 39.31
CA THR A 37 32.22 1.51 38.54
C THR A 37 30.73 1.84 38.39
N GLY A 38 30.28 1.98 37.14
CA GLY A 38 28.86 2.19 36.81
C GLY A 38 28.34 1.08 35.91
N ARG A 39 27.02 0.99 35.82
CA ARG A 39 26.40 0.10 34.83
C ARG A 39 26.61 0.69 33.45
N ALA A 40 27.34 -0.02 32.59
CA ALA A 40 27.39 0.25 31.17
C ALA A 40 26.29 -0.55 30.49
N ALA A 41 25.40 0.10 29.75
CA ALA A 41 24.45 -0.54 28.89
C ALA A 41 24.91 -0.38 27.44
N GLU A 42 25.09 -1.49 26.75
CA GLU A 42 25.28 -1.49 25.30
C GLU A 42 23.89 -1.37 24.67
N VAL A 43 23.67 -0.27 23.98
CA VAL A 43 22.38 0.00 23.32
C VAL A 43 22.54 -0.27 21.83
N VAL A 44 21.79 -1.25 21.35
CA VAL A 44 21.70 -1.57 19.93
C VAL A 44 20.44 -0.91 19.39
N TYR A 45 20.58 -0.08 18.40
CA TYR A 45 19.46 0.51 17.66
C TYR A 45 19.17 -0.37 16.45
N ALA A 46 17.90 -0.79 16.30
CA ALA A 46 17.42 -1.50 15.14
C ALA A 46 16.15 -0.84 14.61
N THR A 47 16.06 -0.71 13.31
CA THR A 47 14.82 -0.31 12.63
C THR A 47 14.17 -1.57 12.07
N ALA A 48 12.86 -1.67 12.19
CA ALA A 48 12.07 -2.75 11.62
C ALA A 48 10.87 -2.15 10.90
N VAL A 49 10.50 -2.78 9.79
CA VAL A 49 9.27 -2.48 9.06
C VAL A 49 8.32 -3.65 9.29
N VAL A 50 7.10 -3.33 9.71
CA VAL A 50 6.04 -4.33 9.88
C VAL A 50 5.25 -4.41 8.58
N GLU A 51 5.29 -5.56 7.95
CA GLU A 51 4.55 -5.81 6.72
C GLU A 51 3.49 -6.90 6.96
N PRO A 52 2.32 -6.81 6.30
CA PRO A 52 1.31 -7.84 6.41
C PRO A 52 1.78 -9.14 5.71
N VAL A 53 1.50 -10.28 6.31
CA VAL A 53 1.85 -11.60 5.76
C VAL A 53 1.11 -11.89 4.44
N ARG A 54 -0.11 -11.36 4.31
CA ARG A 54 -0.93 -11.44 3.09
C ARG A 54 -1.52 -10.08 2.81
N TRP A 55 -1.39 -9.64 1.59
CA TRP A 55 -2.01 -8.42 1.10
C TRP A 55 -2.43 -8.59 -0.36
N ALA A 56 -3.44 -7.86 -0.77
CA ALA A 56 -3.90 -7.84 -2.15
C ALA A 56 -4.03 -6.39 -2.60
N LYS A 57 -3.44 -6.09 -3.76
CA LYS A 57 -3.67 -4.82 -4.44
C LYS A 57 -4.88 -4.98 -5.36
N VAL A 58 -5.95 -4.29 -5.05
CA VAL A 58 -7.18 -4.29 -5.85
C VAL A 58 -7.12 -3.10 -6.80
N THR A 59 -7.19 -3.37 -8.10
CA THR A 59 -7.18 -2.34 -9.15
C THR A 59 -8.29 -2.62 -10.15
N SER A 60 -8.85 -1.57 -10.74
CA SER A 60 -9.79 -1.73 -11.85
C SER A 60 -9.10 -2.34 -13.08
N ILE A 61 -9.83 -3.19 -13.80
CA ILE A 61 -9.43 -3.76 -15.10
C ILE A 61 -9.84 -2.81 -16.23
N ILE A 62 -10.89 -2.02 -16.00
CA ILE A 62 -11.44 -1.07 -16.98
C ILE A 62 -11.12 0.36 -16.56
N ARG A 63 -11.02 1.24 -17.57
CA ARG A 63 -10.76 2.66 -17.38
C ARG A 63 -12.06 3.42 -17.52
N GLU A 64 -12.70 3.62 -16.38
CA GLU A 64 -13.94 4.39 -16.27
C GLU A 64 -13.89 5.26 -15.02
N ARG A 65 -14.72 6.28 -15.01
CA ARG A 65 -14.76 7.24 -13.90
C ARG A 65 -15.30 6.57 -12.62
N ILE A 66 -14.65 6.86 -11.50
CA ILE A 66 -15.11 6.44 -10.17
C ILE A 66 -16.37 7.23 -9.80
N VAL A 67 -17.49 6.54 -9.62
CA VAL A 67 -18.77 7.11 -9.19
C VAL A 67 -18.89 7.11 -7.68
N SER A 68 -18.46 6.02 -7.04
CA SER A 68 -18.43 5.92 -5.58
C SER A 68 -17.18 5.20 -5.12
N LEU A 69 -16.68 5.63 -3.97
CA LEU A 69 -15.55 5.01 -3.29
C LEU A 69 -15.95 4.79 -1.84
N CYS A 70 -15.68 3.59 -1.30
CA CYS A 70 -15.87 3.39 0.13
C CYS A 70 -14.87 4.27 0.89
N GLY A 71 -15.32 5.05 1.84
CA GLY A 71 -14.43 5.74 2.78
C GLY A 71 -13.90 4.79 3.86
N CYS A 72 -13.57 3.55 3.47
CA CYS A 72 -13.30 2.44 4.39
C CYS A 72 -11.82 2.25 4.71
N GLU A 73 -10.99 3.26 4.49
CA GLU A 73 -9.58 3.22 4.86
C GLU A 73 -9.40 3.06 6.38
N GLY A 74 -8.71 2.02 6.78
CA GLY A 74 -8.58 1.62 8.19
C GLY A 74 -9.68 0.70 8.71
N ASP A 75 -10.74 0.43 7.94
CA ASP A 75 -11.86 -0.43 8.33
C ASP A 75 -11.64 -1.89 7.94
N GLN A 76 -12.33 -2.77 8.65
CA GLN A 76 -12.39 -4.19 8.30
C GLN A 76 -13.48 -4.43 7.26
N VAL A 77 -13.13 -5.16 6.21
CA VAL A 77 -14.03 -5.56 5.12
C VAL A 77 -14.06 -7.08 4.98
N GLN A 78 -15.19 -7.59 4.52
CA GLN A 78 -15.35 -9.00 4.19
C GLN A 78 -15.17 -9.23 2.69
N LYS A 79 -14.82 -10.45 2.33
CA LYS A 79 -14.75 -10.85 0.92
C LYS A 79 -16.10 -10.61 0.21
N GLY A 80 -16.05 -9.82 -0.86
CA GLY A 80 -17.23 -9.44 -1.64
C GLY A 80 -17.80 -8.07 -1.31
N ASP A 81 -17.34 -7.41 -0.23
CA ASP A 81 -17.75 -6.04 0.07
C ASP A 81 -17.33 -5.10 -1.04
N GLN A 82 -18.22 -4.18 -1.40
CA GLN A 82 -17.98 -3.18 -2.44
C GLN A 82 -17.00 -2.12 -1.94
N LEU A 83 -15.88 -1.97 -2.66
CA LEU A 83 -14.85 -0.99 -2.37
C LEU A 83 -15.01 0.26 -3.23
N ALA A 84 -15.37 0.10 -4.50
CA ALA A 84 -15.64 1.20 -5.41
C ALA A 84 -16.66 0.80 -6.48
N GLU A 85 -17.31 1.79 -7.06
CA GLU A 85 -18.17 1.65 -8.24
C GLU A 85 -17.71 2.60 -9.33
N LEU A 86 -17.61 2.06 -10.54
CA LEU A 86 -17.25 2.79 -11.74
C LEU A 86 -18.51 3.16 -12.53
N ASP A 87 -18.39 4.17 -13.37
CA ASP A 87 -19.49 4.58 -14.25
C ASP A 87 -19.82 3.48 -15.25
N SER A 88 -20.99 2.89 -15.09
CA SER A 88 -21.47 1.76 -15.90
C SER A 88 -22.64 2.16 -16.82
N GLY A 89 -22.87 3.45 -17.04
CA GLY A 89 -24.00 3.93 -17.80
C GLY A 89 -24.12 3.32 -19.19
N ASP A 90 -23.05 3.37 -19.98
CA ASP A 90 -23.01 2.81 -21.34
C ASP A 90 -23.14 1.27 -21.36
N ALA A 91 -22.48 0.63 -20.39
CA ALA A 91 -22.56 -0.84 -20.29
C ALA A 91 -23.95 -1.32 -19.89
N ARG A 92 -24.67 -0.59 -19.04
CA ARG A 92 -26.06 -0.86 -18.66
C ARG A 92 -27.01 -0.58 -19.84
N ALA A 93 -26.79 0.48 -20.60
CA ALA A 93 -27.59 0.77 -21.81
C ALA A 93 -27.41 -0.34 -22.85
N THR A 94 -26.18 -0.81 -23.06
CA THR A 94 -25.90 -1.94 -23.94
C THR A 94 -26.58 -3.24 -23.47
N LEU A 95 -26.59 -3.49 -22.16
CA LEU A 95 -27.29 -4.65 -21.60
C LEU A 95 -28.79 -4.54 -21.86
N ALA A 96 -29.42 -3.38 -21.64
CA ALA A 96 -30.83 -3.17 -21.88
C ALA A 96 -31.19 -3.41 -23.36
N GLU A 97 -30.35 -2.97 -24.29
CA GLU A 97 -30.53 -3.27 -25.73
C GLU A 97 -30.48 -4.77 -26.01
N LEU A 98 -29.50 -5.49 -25.42
CA LEU A 98 -29.38 -6.95 -25.60
C LEU A 98 -30.53 -7.70 -24.98
N GLU A 99 -31.06 -7.27 -23.85
CA GLU A 99 -32.21 -7.86 -23.19
C GLU A 99 -33.50 -7.68 -24.05
N ALA A 100 -33.68 -6.50 -24.67
CA ALA A 100 -34.78 -6.27 -25.60
C ALA A 100 -34.67 -7.17 -26.85
N ARG A 101 -33.46 -7.37 -27.38
CA ARG A 101 -33.20 -8.30 -28.49
C ARG A 101 -33.45 -9.76 -28.08
N GLN A 102 -33.12 -10.11 -26.83
CA GLN A 102 -33.37 -11.45 -26.27
C GLN A 102 -34.87 -11.75 -26.20
N GLU A 103 -35.66 -10.77 -25.73
CA GLU A 103 -37.14 -10.88 -25.68
C GLU A 103 -37.73 -11.07 -27.08
N LEU A 104 -37.24 -10.28 -28.07
CA LEU A 104 -37.65 -10.43 -29.46
C LEU A 104 -37.32 -11.84 -29.99
N ALA A 105 -36.08 -12.29 -29.83
CA ALA A 105 -35.66 -13.61 -30.29
C ALA A 105 -36.47 -14.76 -29.61
N GLN A 106 -36.79 -14.60 -28.33
CA GLN A 106 -37.66 -15.54 -27.62
C GLN A 106 -39.05 -15.60 -28.25
N SER A 107 -39.65 -14.43 -28.49
CA SER A 107 -40.98 -14.33 -29.15
C SER A 107 -40.96 -14.93 -30.55
N ASP A 108 -39.93 -14.70 -31.34
CA ASP A 108 -39.80 -15.26 -32.69
C ASP A 108 -39.62 -16.76 -32.67
N LYS A 109 -38.86 -17.33 -31.72
CA LYS A 109 -38.78 -18.79 -31.51
C LYS A 109 -40.11 -19.39 -31.16
N GLU A 110 -40.85 -18.77 -30.23
CA GLU A 110 -42.19 -19.26 -29.82
C GLU A 110 -43.17 -19.22 -30.99
N ARG A 111 -43.19 -18.17 -31.78
CA ARG A 111 -43.99 -18.05 -33.00
C ARG A 111 -43.61 -19.09 -34.02
N ALA A 112 -42.31 -19.30 -34.24
CA ALA A 112 -41.82 -20.34 -35.16
C ALA A 112 -42.22 -21.73 -34.71
N LEU A 113 -42.23 -22.04 -33.41
CA LEU A 113 -42.67 -23.30 -32.85
C LEU A 113 -44.18 -23.54 -33.11
N GLN A 114 -45.03 -22.54 -32.84
CA GLN A 114 -46.46 -22.62 -33.08
C GLN A 114 -46.78 -22.83 -34.56
N LEU A 115 -46.05 -22.18 -35.47
CA LEU A 115 -46.21 -22.33 -36.91
C LEU A 115 -45.70 -23.69 -37.40
N LEU A 116 -44.64 -24.21 -36.80
CA LEU A 116 -44.11 -25.54 -37.08
C LEU A 116 -45.13 -26.64 -36.69
N GLU A 117 -45.73 -26.53 -35.50
CA GLU A 117 -46.78 -27.46 -35.01
C GLU A 117 -47.99 -27.49 -35.96
N ARG A 118 -48.32 -26.34 -36.53
CA ARG A 118 -49.37 -26.21 -37.55
C ARG A 118 -48.92 -26.59 -38.95
N ARG A 119 -47.68 -27.05 -39.13
CA ARG A 119 -47.02 -27.39 -40.41
C ARG A 119 -47.00 -26.25 -41.45
N VAL A 120 -47.01 -25.00 -40.99
CA VAL A 120 -46.94 -23.78 -41.85
C VAL A 120 -45.51 -23.45 -42.25
N VAL A 121 -44.54 -23.76 -41.36
CA VAL A 121 -43.13 -23.52 -41.62
C VAL A 121 -42.34 -24.84 -41.52
N SER A 122 -41.12 -24.82 -42.09
CA SER A 122 -40.21 -25.97 -42.02
C SER A 122 -39.46 -26.00 -40.67
N GLN A 123 -38.95 -27.18 -40.29
CA GLN A 123 -38.09 -27.37 -39.15
C GLN A 123 -36.89 -26.39 -39.20
N GLN A 124 -36.35 -26.15 -40.39
CA GLN A 124 -35.21 -25.21 -40.58
C GLN A 124 -35.51 -23.79 -40.09
N VAL A 125 -36.78 -23.31 -40.25
CA VAL A 125 -37.17 -21.97 -39.78
C VAL A 125 -37.15 -21.91 -38.24
N TYR A 126 -37.68 -22.95 -37.59
CA TYR A 126 -37.63 -23.06 -36.14
C TYR A 126 -36.20 -23.17 -35.61
N ASP A 127 -35.38 -24.02 -36.21
CA ASP A 127 -33.98 -24.21 -35.81
C ASP A 127 -33.18 -22.90 -35.94
N LYS A 128 -33.47 -22.10 -36.99
CA LYS A 128 -32.87 -20.80 -37.17
C LYS A 128 -33.25 -19.82 -36.04
N ALA A 129 -34.53 -19.76 -35.67
CA ALA A 129 -34.97 -18.88 -34.58
C ALA A 129 -34.43 -19.36 -33.22
N GLN A 130 -34.34 -20.65 -32.98
CA GLN A 130 -33.74 -21.21 -31.79
C GLN A 130 -32.24 -20.89 -31.69
N ASN A 131 -31.50 -21.05 -32.77
CA ASN A 131 -30.07 -20.73 -32.80
C ASN A 131 -29.81 -19.23 -32.56
N GLU A 132 -30.66 -18.35 -33.10
CA GLU A 132 -30.57 -16.91 -32.85
C GLU A 132 -30.80 -16.59 -31.38
N LEU A 133 -31.81 -17.18 -30.72
CA LEU A 133 -32.02 -17.03 -29.29
C LEU A 133 -30.79 -17.49 -28.47
N ILE A 134 -30.22 -18.66 -28.80
CA ILE A 134 -29.00 -19.17 -28.14
C ILE A 134 -27.85 -18.16 -28.28
N ARG A 135 -27.67 -17.61 -29.47
CA ARG A 135 -26.63 -16.60 -29.76
C ARG A 135 -26.83 -15.35 -28.91
N ILE A 136 -28.03 -14.79 -28.85
CA ILE A 136 -28.34 -13.60 -28.08
C ILE A 136 -28.20 -13.88 -26.58
N ASN A 137 -28.66 -15.02 -26.08
CA ASN A 137 -28.47 -15.42 -24.69
C ASN A 137 -26.98 -15.42 -24.29
N ALA A 138 -26.10 -15.96 -25.13
CA ALA A 138 -24.68 -16.01 -24.88
C ALA A 138 -24.04 -14.59 -24.83
N ILE A 139 -24.46 -13.71 -25.73
CA ILE A 139 -23.97 -12.31 -25.76
C ILE A 139 -24.46 -11.54 -24.54
N THR A 140 -25.74 -11.71 -24.17
CA THR A 140 -26.32 -11.06 -22.98
C THR A 140 -25.64 -11.55 -21.70
N ALA A 141 -25.37 -12.85 -21.59
CA ALA A 141 -24.63 -13.40 -20.44
C ALA A 141 -23.20 -12.80 -20.35
N ALA A 142 -22.50 -12.71 -21.47
CA ALA A 142 -21.17 -12.10 -21.51
C ALA A 142 -21.19 -10.61 -21.10
N GLN A 143 -22.23 -9.86 -21.50
CA GLN A 143 -22.37 -8.46 -21.08
C GLN A 143 -22.69 -8.33 -19.58
N LYS A 144 -23.48 -9.24 -19.01
CA LYS A 144 -23.74 -9.28 -17.56
C LYS A 144 -22.47 -9.55 -16.75
N GLU A 145 -21.60 -10.43 -17.24
CA GLU A 145 -20.30 -10.66 -16.59
C GLU A 145 -19.40 -9.42 -16.67
N ARG A 146 -19.35 -8.73 -17.82
CA ARG A 146 -18.59 -7.48 -17.95
C ARG A 146 -19.07 -6.39 -16.99
N LEU A 147 -20.38 -6.32 -16.69
CA LEU A 147 -20.91 -5.36 -15.72
C LEU A 147 -20.40 -5.60 -14.29
N ARG A 148 -19.96 -6.80 -13.96
CA ARG A 148 -19.34 -7.08 -12.67
C ARG A 148 -18.00 -6.37 -12.49
N ASP A 149 -17.27 -6.13 -13.60
CA ASP A 149 -15.99 -5.47 -13.57
C ASP A 149 -16.10 -3.97 -13.21
N TYR A 150 -17.31 -3.39 -13.27
CA TYR A 150 -17.59 -2.01 -12.85
C TYR A 150 -17.75 -1.86 -11.34
N VAL A 151 -17.86 -2.96 -10.61
CA VAL A 151 -17.92 -2.96 -9.14
C VAL A 151 -16.65 -3.61 -8.62
N ILE A 152 -15.83 -2.81 -7.96
CA ILE A 152 -14.60 -3.30 -7.34
C ILE A 152 -14.94 -3.83 -5.96
N VAL A 153 -14.66 -5.12 -5.74
CA VAL A 153 -14.97 -5.80 -4.48
C VAL A 153 -13.73 -6.32 -3.78
N ALA A 154 -13.81 -6.49 -2.46
CA ALA A 154 -12.76 -7.09 -1.67
C ALA A 154 -12.55 -8.58 -2.03
N PRO A 155 -11.33 -9.00 -2.40
CA PRO A 155 -11.05 -10.39 -2.79
C PRO A 155 -10.95 -11.35 -1.60
N MET A 156 -10.76 -10.81 -0.40
CA MET A 156 -10.56 -11.56 0.85
C MET A 156 -10.97 -10.71 2.05
N ASP A 157 -11.20 -11.37 3.19
CA ASP A 157 -11.43 -10.69 4.46
C ASP A 157 -10.13 -10.00 4.93
N GLY A 158 -10.25 -8.78 5.43
CA GLY A 158 -9.08 -8.02 5.88
C GLY A 158 -9.39 -6.58 6.24
N MET A 159 -8.34 -5.79 6.38
CA MET A 159 -8.43 -4.35 6.61
C MET A 159 -7.96 -3.60 5.36
N VAL A 160 -8.67 -2.55 4.99
CA VAL A 160 -8.26 -1.65 3.91
C VAL A 160 -7.15 -0.74 4.45
N LEU A 161 -5.94 -0.95 3.97
CA LEU A 161 -4.79 -0.15 4.43
C LEU A 161 -4.75 1.22 3.79
N ARG A 162 -5.16 1.29 2.52
CA ARG A 162 -5.13 2.51 1.72
C ARG A 162 -6.09 2.42 0.55
N ALA A 163 -6.78 3.49 0.29
CA ALA A 163 -7.66 3.65 -0.86
C ALA A 163 -7.15 4.84 -1.70
N ASP A 164 -6.46 4.54 -2.80
CA ASP A 164 -6.01 5.56 -3.74
C ASP A 164 -7.11 5.85 -4.77
N GLY A 165 -7.37 7.12 -5.02
CA GLY A 165 -8.34 7.59 -5.99
C GLY A 165 -9.39 8.53 -5.39
N SER A 166 -10.07 9.24 -6.26
CA SER A 166 -11.12 10.18 -5.88
C SER A 166 -12.34 10.01 -6.76
N VAL A 167 -13.52 10.28 -6.22
CA VAL A 167 -14.76 10.31 -7.01
C VAL A 167 -14.62 11.32 -8.15
N GLY A 168 -14.87 10.86 -9.38
CA GLY A 168 -14.71 11.66 -10.61
C GLY A 168 -13.39 11.44 -11.35
N GLU A 169 -12.43 10.70 -10.76
CA GLU A 169 -11.17 10.32 -11.39
C GLU A 169 -11.36 9.08 -12.31
N VAL A 170 -10.45 8.90 -13.27
CA VAL A 170 -10.45 7.80 -14.28
C VAL A 170 -9.19 6.97 -14.14
#